data_42e5cc4c9cce5d6ed7011903d13e51c3
#
_entry.id   42e5cc4c9cce5d6ed7011903d13e51c3
#
_cell.length_a   1.000
_cell.length_b   1.000
_cell.length_c   1.000
_cell.angle_alpha   90.00
_cell.angle_beta   90.00
_cell.angle_gamma   90.00
#
_symmetry.space_group_name_H-M   'P 1'
#
loop_
_entity.id
_entity.type
_entity.pdbx_description
1 polymer ?
#
loop_
_entity_poly.entity_id
_entity_poly.type
_entity_poly.pdbx_seq_one_letter_code
_entity_poly.pdbx_strand_id
1 'polypeptide(L)'
;MSRFSEKYKNEVAPALMSKFEYSSVMQIPKFNKIVINVGCGDAKENSKVIDKVIEEITLISGQKAVPTFAHKSIANFKLREGMKIGVKVTLRGEKMYEFMDKLFSFALPRVRDFKGINPNGFDGRGNYALGLKEQLIFPEIEYDKVEKIRGMDIVFVTTANTDEEAKEMLTLMGAPFANN
;
A
#
# COMPACT_ATOMS: atom_id res chain seq x y z
N MET A 1 -14.11 15.76 -0.23
CA MET A 1 -13.99 14.36 -0.75
C MET A 1 -12.84 14.31 -1.74
N SER A 2 -12.02 13.26 -1.68
CA SER A 2 -10.94 13.06 -2.65
C SER A 2 -11.51 12.63 -4.01
N ARG A 3 -10.83 12.96 -5.10
CA ARG A 3 -11.19 12.59 -6.48
C ARG A 3 -11.47 11.08 -6.61
N PHE A 4 -10.66 10.24 -5.98
CA PHE A 4 -10.82 8.78 -6.01
C PHE A 4 -12.01 8.28 -5.17
N SER A 5 -12.36 8.97 -4.09
CA SER A 5 -13.58 8.67 -3.33
C SER A 5 -14.84 8.93 -4.16
N GLU A 6 -14.86 10.04 -4.91
CA GLU A 6 -15.95 10.36 -5.83
C GLU A 6 -16.01 9.38 -7.01
N LYS A 7 -14.86 9.07 -7.62
CA LYS A 7 -14.76 8.08 -8.69
C LYS A 7 -15.30 6.71 -8.25
N TYR A 8 -14.93 6.27 -7.05
CA TYR A 8 -15.45 5.01 -6.51
C TYR A 8 -16.98 5.01 -6.44
N LYS A 9 -17.59 6.07 -5.89
CA LYS A 9 -19.05 6.16 -5.70
C LYS A 9 -19.82 6.28 -7.01
N ASN A 10 -19.33 7.10 -7.94
CA ASN A 10 -20.06 7.48 -9.12
C ASN A 10 -19.84 6.54 -10.31
N GLU A 11 -18.67 5.91 -10.41
CA GLU A 11 -18.28 5.09 -11.56
C GLU A 11 -18.04 3.62 -11.18
N VAL A 12 -17.21 3.36 -10.16
CA VAL A 12 -16.75 2.00 -9.85
C VAL A 12 -17.84 1.15 -9.22
N ALA A 13 -18.55 1.66 -8.23
CA ALA A 13 -19.59 0.91 -7.54
C ALA A 13 -20.76 0.53 -8.46
N PRO A 14 -21.30 1.41 -9.32
CA PRO A 14 -22.32 1.02 -10.29
C PRO A 14 -21.83 0.02 -11.34
N ALA A 15 -20.58 0.16 -11.81
CA ALA A 15 -19.99 -0.76 -12.78
C ALA A 15 -19.83 -2.18 -12.19
N LEU A 16 -19.36 -2.30 -10.94
CA LEU A 16 -19.25 -3.57 -10.24
C LEU A 16 -20.63 -4.22 -10.01
N MET A 17 -21.63 -3.43 -9.65
CA MET A 17 -22.99 -3.92 -9.46
C MET A 17 -23.56 -4.52 -10.74
N SER A 18 -23.34 -3.87 -11.88
CA SER A 18 -23.78 -4.36 -13.18
C SER A 18 -23.00 -5.60 -13.64
N LYS A 19 -21.68 -5.66 -13.40
CA LYS A 19 -20.82 -6.74 -13.88
C LYS A 19 -21.03 -8.04 -13.11
N PHE A 20 -21.17 -7.96 -11.78
CA PHE A 20 -21.31 -9.13 -10.89
C PHE A 20 -22.76 -9.40 -10.46
N GLU A 21 -23.72 -8.64 -10.99
CA GLU A 21 -25.16 -8.82 -10.74
C GLU A 21 -25.54 -8.96 -9.25
N TYR A 22 -24.95 -8.10 -8.40
CA TYR A 22 -25.24 -8.14 -6.97
C TYR A 22 -26.72 -7.83 -6.68
N SER A 23 -27.32 -8.58 -5.77
CA SER A 23 -28.71 -8.40 -5.35
C SER A 23 -28.93 -7.19 -4.44
N SER A 24 -27.86 -6.68 -3.82
CA SER A 24 -27.91 -5.53 -2.90
C SER A 24 -26.69 -4.65 -3.05
N VAL A 25 -26.87 -3.34 -2.94
CA VAL A 25 -25.78 -2.34 -2.91
C VAL A 25 -24.78 -2.60 -1.79
N MET A 26 -25.20 -3.25 -0.71
CA MET A 26 -24.32 -3.59 0.42
C MET A 26 -23.33 -4.71 0.10
N GLN A 27 -23.55 -5.49 -0.95
CA GLN A 27 -22.65 -6.57 -1.40
C GLN A 27 -21.48 -6.04 -2.22
N ILE A 28 -21.58 -4.82 -2.77
CA ILE A 28 -20.51 -4.22 -3.59
C ILE A 28 -19.22 -4.16 -2.77
N PRO A 29 -18.11 -4.71 -3.29
CA PRO A 29 -16.83 -4.67 -2.59
C PRO A 29 -16.33 -3.25 -2.39
N LYS A 30 -15.77 -2.98 -1.20
CA LYS A 30 -15.27 -1.66 -0.79
C LYS A 30 -13.82 -1.78 -0.33
N PHE A 31 -13.07 -0.69 -0.47
CA PHE A 31 -11.77 -0.57 0.18
C PHE A 31 -11.96 -0.35 1.68
N ASN A 32 -11.35 -1.19 2.49
CA ASN A 32 -11.40 -1.11 3.94
C ASN A 32 -10.23 -0.29 4.49
N LYS A 33 -9.02 -0.62 4.05
CA LYS A 33 -7.78 0.05 4.46
C LYS A 33 -6.66 -0.21 3.46
N ILE A 34 -5.64 0.65 3.50
CA ILE A 34 -4.34 0.41 2.90
C ILE A 34 -3.31 0.34 4.01
N VAL A 35 -2.49 -0.69 4.01
CA VAL A 35 -1.38 -0.85 4.95
C VAL A 35 -0.08 -0.70 4.18
N ILE A 36 0.78 0.22 4.64
CA ILE A 36 2.13 0.38 4.13
C ILE A 36 3.07 -0.16 5.18
N ASN A 37 3.98 -1.03 4.80
CA ASN A 37 4.98 -1.63 5.67
C ASN A 37 6.38 -1.50 5.07
N VAL A 38 7.34 -1.14 5.89
CA VAL A 38 8.77 -1.09 5.54
C VAL A 38 9.57 -1.92 6.53
N GLY A 39 10.25 -2.94 6.02
CA GLY A 39 11.17 -3.73 6.83
C GLY A 39 12.52 -3.04 6.99
N CYS A 40 12.96 -2.85 8.23
CA CYS A 40 14.22 -2.20 8.58
C CYS A 40 15.14 -3.17 9.34
N GLY A 41 15.64 -4.20 8.66
CA GLY A 41 16.53 -5.21 9.27
C GLY A 41 17.84 -4.65 9.78
N ASP A 42 18.32 -3.55 9.25
CA ASP A 42 19.52 -2.81 9.65
C ASP A 42 19.33 -1.95 10.92
N ALA A 43 18.11 -1.72 11.33
CA ALA A 43 17.80 -1.01 12.58
C ALA A 43 18.32 -1.71 13.86
N LYS A 44 18.70 -2.98 13.75
CA LYS A 44 19.36 -3.74 14.83
C LYS A 44 20.68 -3.11 15.26
N GLU A 45 21.42 -2.53 14.32
CA GLU A 45 22.73 -1.90 14.56
C GLU A 45 22.57 -0.40 14.86
N ASN A 46 21.60 0.25 14.28
CA ASN A 46 21.36 1.68 14.44
C ASN A 46 19.84 2.00 14.57
N SER A 47 19.40 2.24 15.79
CA SER A 47 17.99 2.55 16.08
C SER A 47 17.50 3.87 15.46
N LYS A 48 18.39 4.82 15.15
CA LYS A 48 18.04 6.11 14.52
C LYS A 48 17.51 5.95 13.10
N VAL A 49 17.81 4.82 12.45
CA VAL A 49 17.28 4.48 11.12
C VAL A 49 15.75 4.41 11.15
N ILE A 50 15.17 3.84 12.20
CA ILE A 50 13.71 3.75 12.35
C ILE A 50 13.05 5.12 12.39
N ASP A 51 13.63 6.08 13.12
CA ASP A 51 13.04 7.40 13.26
C ASP A 51 13.01 8.14 11.91
N LYS A 52 14.06 8.00 11.09
CA LYS A 52 14.09 8.54 9.72
C LYS A 52 13.07 7.88 8.80
N VAL A 53 12.95 6.55 8.85
CA VAL A 53 11.94 5.83 8.06
C VAL A 53 10.52 6.21 8.50
N ILE A 54 10.28 6.46 9.79
CA ILE A 54 9.00 6.99 10.28
C ILE A 54 8.70 8.36 9.67
N GLU A 55 9.68 9.25 9.59
CA GLU A 55 9.54 10.56 8.96
C GLU A 55 9.21 10.43 7.47
N GLU A 56 9.96 9.62 6.71
CA GLU A 56 9.73 9.36 5.29
C GLU A 56 8.32 8.81 5.03
N ILE A 57 7.91 7.77 5.75
CA ILE A 57 6.59 7.16 5.57
C ILE A 57 5.47 8.11 6.02
N THR A 58 5.72 8.94 7.02
CA THR A 58 4.78 9.99 7.46
C THR A 58 4.57 11.03 6.37
N LEU A 59 5.63 11.46 5.68
CA LEU A 59 5.54 12.38 4.54
C LEU A 59 4.76 11.76 3.36
N ILE A 60 5.08 10.51 3.01
CA ILE A 60 4.41 9.79 1.92
C ILE A 60 2.92 9.60 2.19
N SER A 61 2.56 9.18 3.41
CA SER A 61 1.20 8.77 3.75
C SER A 61 0.31 9.92 4.24
N GLY A 62 0.90 11.04 4.68
CA GLY A 62 0.17 12.12 5.35
C GLY A 62 -0.38 11.73 6.74
N GLN A 63 0.12 10.61 7.30
CA GLN A 63 -0.27 10.13 8.62
C GLN A 63 0.96 9.61 9.37
N LYS A 64 1.08 9.91 10.66
CA LYS A 64 2.20 9.44 11.47
C LYS A 64 2.32 7.92 11.45
N ALA A 65 3.47 7.44 10.97
CA ALA A 65 3.80 6.03 10.95
C ALA A 65 4.22 5.54 12.35
N VAL A 66 4.07 4.25 12.60
CA VAL A 66 4.41 3.62 13.88
C VAL A 66 5.47 2.55 13.69
N PRO A 67 6.41 2.40 14.63
CA PRO A 67 7.39 1.33 14.59
C PRO A 67 6.71 -0.03 14.82
N THR A 68 7.25 -1.07 14.23
CA THR A 68 6.90 -2.47 14.50
C THR A 68 8.01 -3.14 15.29
N PHE A 69 7.61 -4.00 16.23
CA PHE A 69 8.52 -4.63 17.19
C PHE A 69 8.62 -6.13 16.94
N ALA A 70 9.78 -6.69 17.26
CA ALA A 70 9.99 -8.13 17.23
C ALA A 70 9.17 -8.82 18.34
N HIS A 71 8.43 -9.86 17.97
CA HIS A 71 7.61 -10.66 18.90
C HIS A 71 8.39 -11.77 19.61
N LYS A 72 9.54 -12.18 19.05
CA LYS A 72 10.38 -13.26 19.58
C LYS A 72 11.86 -12.91 19.42
N SER A 73 12.67 -13.40 20.35
CA SER A 73 14.13 -13.35 20.24
C SER A 73 14.64 -14.47 19.32
N ILE A 74 15.47 -14.14 18.34
CA ILE A 74 16.08 -15.10 17.40
C ILE A 74 17.58 -14.84 17.36
N ALA A 75 18.37 -15.75 17.93
CA ALA A 75 19.82 -15.59 18.09
C ALA A 75 20.55 -15.49 16.73
N ASN A 76 20.17 -16.30 15.74
CA ASN A 76 20.78 -16.29 14.41
C ASN A 76 20.66 -14.93 13.69
N PHE A 77 19.61 -14.17 13.97
CA PHE A 77 19.40 -12.83 13.41
C PHE A 77 19.86 -11.72 14.38
N LYS A 78 20.46 -12.05 15.51
CA LYS A 78 20.83 -11.08 16.58
C LYS A 78 19.65 -10.21 17.00
N LEU A 79 18.45 -10.80 17.03
CA LEU A 79 17.19 -10.14 17.32
C LEU A 79 16.73 -10.48 18.73
N ARG A 80 16.35 -9.44 19.48
CA ARG A 80 15.70 -9.58 20.78
C ARG A 80 14.24 -9.16 20.71
N GLU A 81 13.40 -9.79 21.50
CA GLU A 81 12.00 -9.38 21.69
C GLU A 81 11.94 -7.89 22.11
N GLY A 82 10.97 -7.16 21.52
CA GLY A 82 10.80 -5.73 21.76
C GLY A 82 11.71 -4.81 20.95
N MET A 83 12.65 -5.34 20.15
CA MET A 83 13.45 -4.49 19.24
C MET A 83 12.59 -3.96 18.09
N LYS A 84 12.79 -2.69 17.74
CA LYS A 84 12.16 -2.07 16.56
C LYS A 84 12.79 -2.65 15.30
N ILE A 85 12.00 -3.22 14.40
CA ILE A 85 12.47 -3.90 13.18
C ILE A 85 11.82 -3.42 11.89
N GLY A 86 10.85 -2.55 11.98
CA GLY A 86 10.15 -2.01 10.83
C GLY A 86 9.27 -0.84 11.18
N VAL A 87 8.60 -0.33 10.17
CA VAL A 87 7.66 0.80 10.27
C VAL A 87 6.40 0.45 9.48
N LYS A 88 5.24 0.76 10.02
CA LYS A 88 3.96 0.60 9.32
C LYS A 88 3.06 1.80 9.49
N VAL A 89 2.16 1.99 8.53
CA VAL A 89 1.04 2.91 8.63
C VAL A 89 -0.21 2.26 8.05
N THR A 90 -1.36 2.53 8.65
CA THR A 90 -2.66 2.05 8.18
C THR A 90 -3.53 3.22 7.82
N LEU A 91 -3.90 3.34 6.55
CA LEU A 91 -4.72 4.41 6.01
C LEU A 91 -6.16 3.94 5.82
N ARG A 92 -7.13 4.79 6.18
CA ARG A 92 -8.56 4.57 6.01
C ARG A 92 -9.25 5.87 5.55
N GLY A 93 -10.47 5.71 5.02
CA GLY A 93 -11.29 6.85 4.60
C GLY A 93 -10.65 7.72 3.53
N GLU A 94 -10.74 9.03 3.64
CA GLU A 94 -10.22 9.98 2.66
C GLU A 94 -8.72 9.85 2.44
N LYS A 95 -7.93 9.71 3.49
CA LYS A 95 -6.47 9.53 3.38
C LYS A 95 -6.08 8.30 2.57
N MET A 96 -6.86 7.23 2.65
CA MET A 96 -6.66 6.02 1.85
C MET A 96 -6.87 6.31 0.37
N TYR A 97 -7.94 7.01 0.00
CA TYR A 97 -8.22 7.37 -1.40
C TYR A 97 -7.21 8.37 -1.95
N GLU A 98 -6.78 9.35 -1.15
CA GLU A 98 -5.72 10.30 -1.54
C GLU A 98 -4.39 9.61 -1.79
N PHE A 99 -4.03 8.67 -0.92
CA PHE A 99 -2.82 7.86 -1.11
C PHE A 99 -2.93 6.98 -2.36
N MET A 100 -4.08 6.37 -2.62
CA MET A 100 -4.32 5.56 -3.82
C MET A 100 -4.19 6.39 -5.10
N ASP A 101 -4.78 7.59 -5.12
CA ASP A 101 -4.64 8.52 -6.25
C ASP A 101 -3.17 8.89 -6.50
N LYS A 102 -2.44 9.28 -5.45
CA LYS A 102 -1.01 9.56 -5.51
C LYS A 102 -0.21 8.37 -6.05
N LEU A 103 -0.49 7.19 -5.55
CA LEU A 103 0.22 5.98 -5.95
C LEU A 103 0.02 5.68 -7.44
N PHE A 104 -1.22 5.67 -7.92
CA PHE A 104 -1.54 5.28 -9.31
C PHE A 104 -1.21 6.38 -10.32
N SER A 105 -1.47 7.64 -9.98
CA SER A 105 -1.32 8.76 -10.91
C SER A 105 0.10 9.33 -10.98
N PHE A 106 0.86 9.26 -9.87
CA PHE A 106 2.15 9.94 -9.77
C PHE A 106 3.32 8.99 -9.46
N ALA A 107 3.18 8.09 -8.49
CA ALA A 107 4.30 7.27 -8.01
C ALA A 107 4.63 6.12 -8.98
N LEU A 108 3.65 5.32 -9.38
CA LEU A 108 3.87 4.18 -10.26
C LEU A 108 4.46 4.55 -11.63
N PRO A 109 4.01 5.63 -12.32
CA PRO A 109 4.64 6.05 -13.58
C PRO A 109 6.12 6.45 -13.45
N ARG A 110 6.59 6.78 -12.26
CA ARG A 110 8.00 7.13 -11.98
C ARG A 110 8.88 5.90 -11.68
N VAL A 111 8.29 4.72 -11.55
CA VAL A 111 9.05 3.48 -11.38
C VAL A 111 9.89 3.22 -12.63
N ARG A 112 11.17 2.96 -12.44
CA ARG A 112 12.09 2.64 -13.54
C ARG A 112 11.62 1.36 -14.26
N ASP A 113 11.58 1.41 -15.60
CA ASP A 113 11.13 0.31 -16.47
C ASP A 113 9.76 -0.26 -16.08
N PHE A 114 8.82 0.64 -15.75
CA PHE A 114 7.48 0.25 -15.32
C PHE A 114 6.70 -0.41 -16.47
N LYS A 115 6.30 -1.66 -16.28
CA LYS A 115 5.51 -2.47 -17.23
C LYS A 115 4.11 -2.83 -16.70
N GLY A 116 3.71 -2.24 -15.59
CA GLY A 116 2.48 -2.56 -14.88
C GLY A 116 2.75 -3.30 -13.57
N ILE A 117 1.74 -3.33 -12.70
CA ILE A 117 1.77 -4.06 -11.43
C ILE A 117 1.41 -5.54 -11.66
N ASN A 118 1.92 -6.42 -10.80
CA ASN A 118 1.70 -7.85 -10.92
C ASN A 118 0.20 -8.21 -10.78
N PRO A 119 -0.43 -8.83 -11.78
CA PRO A 119 -1.84 -9.22 -11.71
C PRO A 119 -2.13 -10.38 -10.75
N ASN A 120 -1.10 -11.08 -10.27
CA ASN A 120 -1.21 -12.26 -9.40
C ASN A 120 -0.88 -11.97 -7.92
N GLY A 121 -0.87 -10.70 -7.50
CA GLY A 121 -0.57 -10.28 -6.13
C GLY A 121 -1.74 -10.42 -5.15
N PHE A 122 -2.74 -11.22 -5.45
CA PHE A 122 -3.92 -11.45 -4.61
C PHE A 122 -3.73 -12.63 -3.66
N ASP A 123 -4.44 -12.60 -2.52
CA ASP A 123 -4.34 -13.61 -1.45
C ASP A 123 -5.40 -14.72 -1.49
N GLY A 124 -6.27 -14.75 -2.51
CA GLY A 124 -7.40 -15.67 -2.62
C GLY A 124 -8.68 -15.17 -1.92
N ARG A 125 -8.64 -14.03 -1.23
CA ARG A 125 -9.75 -13.43 -0.48
C ARG A 125 -10.02 -11.97 -0.83
N GLY A 126 -9.58 -11.55 -2.01
CA GLY A 126 -9.83 -10.20 -2.50
C GLY A 126 -8.92 -9.12 -1.92
N ASN A 127 -7.83 -9.43 -1.26
CA ASN A 127 -6.81 -8.48 -0.87
C ASN A 127 -5.65 -8.51 -1.87
N TYR A 128 -5.01 -7.37 -2.08
CA TYR A 128 -3.93 -7.22 -3.05
C TYR A 128 -2.68 -6.67 -2.39
N ALA A 129 -1.53 -7.27 -2.64
CA ALA A 129 -0.23 -6.84 -2.16
C ALA A 129 0.66 -6.36 -3.31
N LEU A 130 1.20 -5.15 -3.17
CA LEU A 130 2.13 -4.52 -4.10
C LEU A 130 3.46 -4.26 -3.41
N GLY A 131 4.53 -4.88 -3.91
CA GLY A 131 5.90 -4.58 -3.48
C GLY A 131 6.52 -3.48 -4.34
N LEU A 132 7.02 -2.44 -3.71
CA LEU A 132 7.81 -1.38 -4.32
C LEU A 132 9.27 -1.53 -3.91
N LYS A 133 10.19 -1.34 -4.85
CA LYS A 133 11.64 -1.49 -4.61
C LYS A 133 12.27 -0.24 -4.00
N GLU A 134 11.71 0.93 -4.27
CA GLU A 134 12.29 2.23 -3.96
C GLU A 134 11.26 3.21 -3.44
N GLN A 135 11.55 3.94 -2.34
CA GLN A 135 10.71 5.03 -1.85
C GLN A 135 10.85 6.31 -2.66
N LEU A 136 11.87 6.42 -3.49
CA LEU A 136 12.17 7.62 -4.30
C LEU A 136 11.15 7.92 -5.40
N ILE A 137 10.26 6.97 -5.68
CA ILE A 137 9.16 7.17 -6.64
C ILE A 137 8.12 8.19 -6.14
N PHE A 138 8.07 8.42 -4.83
CA PHE A 138 7.17 9.42 -4.25
C PHE A 138 7.78 10.82 -4.33
N PRO A 139 7.03 11.81 -4.84
CA PRO A 139 7.55 13.16 -5.07
C PRO A 139 7.92 13.91 -3.77
N GLU A 140 7.37 13.48 -2.63
CA GLU A 140 7.64 14.07 -1.33
C GLU A 140 9.02 13.72 -0.77
N ILE A 141 9.66 12.70 -1.34
CA ILE A 141 10.96 12.22 -0.89
C ILE A 141 12.06 12.86 -1.73
N GLU A 142 12.89 13.66 -1.08
CA GLU A 142 14.06 14.26 -1.69
C GLU A 142 15.25 13.29 -1.66
N TYR A 143 15.89 13.08 -2.81
CA TYR A 143 17.02 12.15 -2.95
C TYR A 143 18.17 12.46 -1.97
N ASP A 144 18.48 13.74 -1.75
CA ASP A 144 19.58 14.18 -0.91
C ASP A 144 19.38 13.89 0.59
N LYS A 145 18.14 13.67 1.01
CA LYS A 145 17.78 13.39 2.41
C LYS A 145 17.72 11.89 2.73
N VAL A 146 17.73 11.05 1.70
CA VAL A 146 17.60 9.59 1.85
C VAL A 146 18.96 8.97 2.10
N GLU A 147 19.14 8.34 3.26
CA GLU A 147 20.38 7.63 3.58
C GLU A 147 20.51 6.29 2.84
N LYS A 148 19.40 5.61 2.64
CA LYS A 148 19.36 4.30 2.01
C LYS A 148 18.07 4.10 1.24
N ILE A 149 18.19 3.59 0.02
CA ILE A 149 17.03 3.15 -0.78
C ILE A 149 16.41 1.94 -0.09
N ARG A 150 15.09 2.01 0.15
CA ARG A 150 14.31 0.96 0.81
C ARG A 150 13.07 0.64 -0.02
N GLY A 151 12.77 -0.64 -0.07
CA GLY A 151 11.49 -1.09 -0.56
C GLY A 151 10.39 -0.97 0.49
N MET A 152 9.17 -1.06 0.03
CA MET A 152 7.97 -1.10 0.87
C MET A 152 6.91 -2.01 0.29
N ASP A 153 6.11 -2.58 1.17
CA ASP A 153 4.93 -3.36 0.80
C ASP A 153 3.68 -2.54 1.05
N ILE A 154 2.83 -2.46 0.04
CA ILE A 154 1.54 -1.77 0.09
C ILE A 154 0.45 -2.81 -0.07
N VAL A 155 -0.37 -2.99 0.96
CA VAL A 155 -1.46 -3.98 0.98
C VAL A 155 -2.80 -3.27 0.95
N PHE A 156 -3.58 -3.56 -0.09
CA PHE A 156 -4.96 -3.12 -0.23
C PHE A 156 -5.88 -4.16 0.38
N VAL A 157 -6.54 -3.82 1.47
CA VAL A 157 -7.52 -4.68 2.13
C VAL A 157 -8.91 -4.26 1.70
N THR A 158 -9.65 -5.19 1.12
CA THR A 158 -10.99 -4.95 0.60
C THR A 158 -12.02 -5.82 1.30
N THR A 159 -13.29 -5.60 0.99
CA THR A 159 -14.39 -6.44 1.43
C THR A 159 -14.86 -7.42 0.33
N ALA A 160 -14.10 -7.53 -0.77
CA ALA A 160 -14.39 -8.48 -1.83
C ALA A 160 -14.29 -9.92 -1.31
N ASN A 161 -15.14 -10.80 -1.84
CA ASN A 161 -15.13 -12.22 -1.50
C ASN A 161 -14.16 -13.01 -2.38
N THR A 162 -13.92 -12.53 -3.61
CA THR A 162 -13.06 -13.18 -4.60
C THR A 162 -11.99 -12.21 -5.12
N ASP A 163 -10.89 -12.78 -5.63
CA ASP A 163 -9.82 -11.99 -6.23
C ASP A 163 -10.27 -11.31 -7.54
N GLU A 164 -11.22 -11.91 -8.26
CA GLU A 164 -11.77 -11.34 -9.50
C GLU A 164 -12.52 -10.03 -9.22
N GLU A 165 -13.35 -10.00 -8.18
CA GLU A 165 -14.05 -8.80 -7.75
C GLU A 165 -13.06 -7.68 -7.37
N ALA A 166 -12.04 -8.03 -6.59
CA ALA A 166 -11.02 -7.08 -6.16
C ALA A 166 -10.16 -6.57 -7.31
N LYS A 167 -9.79 -7.44 -8.25
CA LYS A 167 -9.03 -7.07 -9.45
C LYS A 167 -9.81 -6.12 -10.33
N GLU A 168 -11.08 -6.39 -10.55
CA GLU A 168 -11.94 -5.50 -11.33
C GLU A 168 -12.10 -4.14 -10.65
N MET A 169 -12.34 -4.13 -9.33
CA MET A 169 -12.44 -2.90 -8.55
C MET A 169 -11.16 -2.05 -8.65
N LEU A 170 -9.98 -2.67 -8.50
CA LEU A 170 -8.70 -1.97 -8.66
C LEU A 170 -8.49 -1.47 -10.09
N THR A 171 -8.85 -2.26 -11.10
CA THR A 171 -8.73 -1.88 -12.52
C THR A 171 -9.60 -0.65 -12.83
N LEU A 172 -10.84 -0.64 -12.39
CA LEU A 172 -11.77 0.50 -12.55
C LEU A 172 -11.28 1.75 -11.79
N MET A 173 -10.60 1.58 -10.67
CA MET A 173 -9.94 2.67 -9.97
C MET A 173 -8.75 3.25 -10.73
N GLY A 174 -8.19 2.51 -11.68
CA GLY A 174 -7.06 2.94 -12.50
C GLY A 174 -5.74 2.27 -12.14
N ALA A 175 -5.78 1.15 -11.46
CA ALA A 175 -4.57 0.36 -11.19
C ALA A 175 -3.98 -0.18 -12.51
N PRO A 176 -2.72 0.14 -12.83
CA PRO A 176 -2.09 -0.26 -14.09
C PRO A 176 -1.54 -1.69 -14.01
N PHE A 177 -2.40 -2.69 -14.14
CA PHE A 177 -1.97 -4.09 -14.19
C PHE A 177 -1.16 -4.37 -15.46
N ALA A 178 -0.13 -5.20 -15.34
CA ALA A 178 0.63 -5.67 -16.49
C ALA A 178 -0.27 -6.55 -17.38
N ASN A 179 -0.23 -6.29 -18.70
CA ASN A 179 -0.85 -7.19 -19.67
C ASN A 179 0.05 -8.42 -19.80
N ASN A 180 -0.48 -9.59 -19.55
CA ASN A 180 0.17 -10.88 -19.82
C ASN A 180 0.23 -11.15 -21.30
#